data_004ab7be44bc50ecb1ccb48d8e630f94
#
_entry.id   004ab7be44bc50ecb1ccb48d8e630f94
#
_cell.length_a   1.000
_cell.length_b   1.000
_cell.length_c   1.000
_cell.angle_alpha   90.00
_cell.angle_beta   90.00
_cell.angle_gamma   90.00
#
_symmetry.space_group_name_H-M   'P 1'
#
loop_
_entity.id
_entity.type
_entity.pdbx_description
1 polymer ?
#
loop_
_entity_poly.entity_id
_entity_poly.type
_entity_poly.pdbx_seq_one_letter_code
_entity_poly.pdbx_strand_id
1 'polypeptide(L)'
;MKIGFIGLGNMGASLAKAVLQAKTGAQILLANRSQAKVDAFIADFGGQASSNEEIFAEADVIFLGVKPAQFSELLSQYQTILKKRESLLLISMAAGLTLEKLASLLPSQHRIIRMMPNTPASIGQGVISYALSSNCRAEDSELFCQLLTKAGLLVELGEGLIDAATGLAGCGPAFVYLFIEALADAGVQTGLPRETALKMAAQTVVGAGQLVLESQQHPGVLKDQVCSPGGSTIAGVASLEAHAFRGTVMDAVTKAYKRTKKLGK
;
A
#
# COMPACT_ATOMS: atom_id res chain seq x y z
N MET A 1 -15.90 16.36 -10.16
CA MET A 1 -14.61 16.17 -9.47
C MET A 1 -13.59 15.60 -10.45
N LYS A 2 -12.38 16.16 -10.48
CA LYS A 2 -11.25 15.68 -11.27
C LYS A 2 -10.18 15.10 -10.34
N ILE A 3 -9.67 13.93 -10.67
CA ILE A 3 -8.61 13.26 -9.88
C ILE A 3 -7.41 13.05 -10.79
N GLY A 4 -6.28 13.59 -10.40
CA GLY A 4 -5.02 13.49 -11.14
C GLY A 4 -4.10 12.42 -10.55
N PHE A 5 -3.46 11.63 -11.41
CA PHE A 5 -2.37 10.75 -11.05
C PHE A 5 -1.10 11.20 -11.78
N ILE A 6 -0.08 11.58 -11.04
CA ILE A 6 1.24 11.89 -11.55
C ILE A 6 2.20 10.78 -11.16
N GLY A 7 2.60 9.99 -12.16
CA GLY A 7 3.45 8.80 -11.97
C GLY A 7 2.66 7.49 -11.93
N LEU A 8 2.67 6.77 -13.06
CA LEU A 8 2.07 5.44 -13.24
C LEU A 8 3.15 4.34 -13.16
N GLY A 9 3.90 4.36 -12.06
CA GLY A 9 4.68 3.19 -11.65
C GLY A 9 3.77 2.07 -11.14
N ASN A 10 4.33 0.95 -10.68
CA ASN A 10 3.53 -0.19 -10.21
C ASN A 10 2.45 0.22 -9.21
N MET A 11 2.80 1.05 -8.22
CA MET A 11 1.85 1.48 -7.20
C MET A 11 0.86 2.52 -7.71
N GLY A 12 1.33 3.55 -8.45
CA GLY A 12 0.43 4.57 -9.02
C GLY A 12 -0.61 3.97 -9.96
N ALA A 13 -0.23 3.02 -10.81
CA ALA A 13 -1.14 2.31 -11.69
C ALA A 13 -2.15 1.44 -10.89
N SER A 14 -1.70 0.74 -9.85
CA SER A 14 -2.58 -0.07 -9.00
C SER A 14 -3.66 0.78 -8.32
N LEU A 15 -3.27 1.95 -7.79
CA LEU A 15 -4.21 2.85 -7.13
C LEU A 15 -5.14 3.56 -8.13
N ALA A 16 -4.63 3.97 -9.31
CA ALA A 16 -5.46 4.53 -10.36
C ALA A 16 -6.54 3.53 -10.82
N LYS A 17 -6.18 2.25 -10.98
CA LYS A 17 -7.13 1.16 -11.25
C LYS A 17 -8.18 1.04 -10.13
N ALA A 18 -7.76 1.06 -8.87
CA ALA A 18 -8.69 0.96 -7.73
C ALA A 18 -9.67 2.13 -7.71
N VAL A 19 -9.22 3.37 -7.96
CA VAL A 19 -10.06 4.56 -8.05
C VAL A 19 -11.07 4.46 -9.20
N LEU A 20 -10.65 3.98 -10.38
CA LEU A 20 -11.57 3.73 -11.50
C LEU A 20 -12.63 2.68 -11.15
N GLN A 21 -12.23 1.62 -10.46
CA GLN A 21 -13.14 0.55 -10.02
C GLN A 21 -14.11 0.99 -8.91
N ALA A 22 -13.79 2.03 -8.15
CA ALA A 22 -14.68 2.61 -7.14
C ALA A 22 -15.90 3.32 -7.76
N LYS A 23 -15.86 3.63 -9.08
CA LYS A 23 -16.97 4.21 -9.88
C LYS A 23 -17.59 5.46 -9.25
N THR A 24 -16.77 6.35 -8.72
CA THR A 24 -17.21 7.59 -8.05
C THR A 24 -17.76 8.65 -9.01
N GLY A 25 -17.77 8.41 -10.32
CA GLY A 25 -18.14 9.38 -11.34
C GLY A 25 -17.09 10.49 -11.58
N ALA A 26 -15.92 10.40 -10.95
CA ALA A 26 -14.85 11.36 -11.14
C ALA A 26 -14.15 11.16 -12.49
N GLN A 27 -13.71 12.27 -13.10
CA GLN A 27 -12.82 12.25 -14.26
C GLN A 27 -11.39 11.95 -13.76
N ILE A 28 -10.75 10.92 -14.34
CA ILE A 28 -9.40 10.51 -13.95
C ILE A 28 -8.40 10.98 -14.99
N LEU A 29 -7.51 11.87 -14.58
CA LEU A 29 -6.43 12.45 -15.38
C LEU A 29 -5.12 11.72 -15.06
N LEU A 30 -4.40 11.27 -16.09
CA LEU A 30 -3.23 10.41 -15.96
C LEU A 30 -2.02 11.03 -16.62
N ALA A 31 -0.96 11.24 -15.87
CA ALA A 31 0.33 11.70 -16.37
C ALA A 31 1.48 10.79 -15.92
N ASN A 32 2.39 10.54 -16.83
CA ASN A 32 3.61 9.79 -16.55
C ASN A 32 4.72 10.22 -17.52
N ARG A 33 5.98 10.14 -17.11
CA ARG A 33 7.12 10.45 -17.98
C ARG A 33 7.14 9.63 -19.28
N SER A 34 6.69 8.37 -19.23
CA SER A 34 6.53 7.52 -20.41
C SER A 34 5.08 7.57 -20.87
N GLN A 35 4.82 8.18 -22.03
CA GLN A 35 3.48 8.23 -22.61
C GLN A 35 2.94 6.82 -22.90
N ALA A 36 3.77 5.91 -23.40
CA ALA A 36 3.37 4.53 -23.66
C ALA A 36 2.75 3.81 -22.45
N LYS A 37 3.18 4.15 -21.23
CA LYS A 37 2.56 3.59 -20.00
C LYS A 37 1.18 4.19 -19.74
N VAL A 38 0.96 5.45 -20.07
CA VAL A 38 -0.35 6.10 -19.98
C VAL A 38 -1.31 5.46 -20.97
N ASP A 39 -0.88 5.31 -22.22
CA ASP A 39 -1.69 4.77 -23.30
C ASP A 39 -2.09 3.31 -23.02
N ALA A 40 -1.13 2.48 -22.58
CA ALA A 40 -1.41 1.10 -22.19
C ALA A 40 -2.41 1.04 -21.01
N PHE A 41 -2.23 1.87 -19.98
CA PHE A 41 -3.14 1.91 -18.85
C PHE A 41 -4.57 2.32 -19.28
N ILE A 42 -4.68 3.34 -20.14
CA ILE A 42 -5.98 3.80 -20.64
C ILE A 42 -6.68 2.73 -21.48
N ALA A 43 -5.92 2.01 -22.31
CA ALA A 43 -6.47 0.92 -23.14
C ALA A 43 -7.06 -0.20 -22.27
N ASP A 44 -6.42 -0.52 -21.13
CA ASP A 44 -6.86 -1.60 -20.25
C ASP A 44 -7.96 -1.18 -19.26
N PHE A 45 -7.89 0.04 -18.73
CA PHE A 45 -8.70 0.45 -17.57
C PHE A 45 -9.50 1.74 -17.78
N GLY A 46 -9.19 2.53 -18.80
CA GLY A 46 -9.81 3.84 -19.02
C GLY A 46 -9.05 4.98 -18.33
N GLY A 47 -9.71 6.13 -18.24
CA GLY A 47 -9.11 7.40 -17.81
C GLY A 47 -8.78 8.28 -19.00
N GLN A 48 -8.10 9.40 -18.76
CA GLN A 48 -7.72 10.37 -19.77
C GLN A 48 -6.25 10.75 -19.62
N ALA A 49 -5.50 10.73 -20.71
CA ALA A 49 -4.15 11.27 -20.74
C ALA A 49 -4.17 12.78 -20.48
N SER A 50 -3.24 13.26 -19.69
CA SER A 50 -3.12 14.67 -19.31
C SER A 50 -1.66 15.03 -19.08
N SER A 51 -1.37 16.33 -19.02
CA SER A 51 -0.07 16.84 -18.60
C SER A 51 -0.01 17.04 -17.08
N ASN A 52 1.19 17.08 -16.51
CA ASN A 52 1.35 17.48 -15.11
C ASN A 52 0.79 18.89 -14.86
N GLU A 53 0.97 19.81 -15.82
CA GLU A 53 0.48 21.19 -15.74
C GLU A 53 -1.04 21.23 -15.61
N GLU A 54 -1.74 20.53 -16.50
CA GLU A 54 -3.20 20.42 -16.47
C GLU A 54 -3.71 19.77 -15.18
N ILE A 55 -3.07 18.70 -14.72
CA ILE A 55 -3.42 18.06 -13.45
C ILE A 55 -3.27 19.03 -12.28
N PHE A 56 -2.14 19.76 -12.17
CA PHE A 56 -1.97 20.75 -11.11
C PHE A 56 -2.92 21.95 -11.23
N ALA A 57 -3.34 22.29 -12.43
CA ALA A 57 -4.28 23.40 -12.67
C ALA A 57 -5.73 23.01 -12.33
N GLU A 58 -6.16 21.78 -12.62
CA GLU A 58 -7.58 21.46 -12.67
C GLU A 58 -8.03 20.36 -11.70
N ALA A 59 -7.13 19.45 -11.26
CA ALA A 59 -7.55 18.34 -10.42
C ALA A 59 -7.88 18.79 -8.98
N ASP A 60 -8.97 18.27 -8.41
CA ASP A 60 -9.38 18.51 -7.02
C ASP A 60 -8.54 17.65 -6.05
N VAL A 61 -8.18 16.45 -6.49
CA VAL A 61 -7.37 15.48 -5.76
C VAL A 61 -6.21 15.05 -6.66
N ILE A 62 -4.98 15.06 -6.12
CA ILE A 62 -3.78 14.65 -6.87
C ILE A 62 -3.03 13.56 -6.13
N PHE A 63 -2.89 12.41 -6.76
CA PHE A 63 -2.03 11.32 -6.30
C PHE A 63 -0.62 11.49 -6.88
N LEU A 64 0.39 11.61 -6.03
CA LEU A 64 1.78 11.69 -6.42
C LEU A 64 2.50 10.34 -6.25
N GLY A 65 2.70 9.65 -7.37
CA GLY A 65 3.38 8.35 -7.47
C GLY A 65 4.82 8.43 -7.98
N VAL A 66 5.47 9.59 -7.84
CA VAL A 66 6.87 9.79 -8.21
C VAL A 66 7.81 9.38 -7.07
N LYS A 67 9.11 9.16 -7.39
CA LYS A 67 10.10 8.82 -6.35
C LYS A 67 10.30 9.98 -5.39
N PRO A 68 10.60 9.74 -4.09
CA PRO A 68 10.77 10.79 -3.08
C PRO A 68 11.73 11.91 -3.51
N ALA A 69 12.87 11.58 -4.12
CA ALA A 69 13.86 12.56 -4.60
C ALA A 69 13.33 13.52 -5.68
N GLN A 70 12.23 13.18 -6.35
CA GLN A 70 11.65 13.98 -7.43
C GLN A 70 10.58 14.98 -6.93
N PHE A 71 10.14 14.86 -5.68
CA PHE A 71 9.04 15.69 -5.15
C PHE A 71 9.36 17.18 -5.14
N SER A 72 10.53 17.54 -4.63
CA SER A 72 10.94 18.95 -4.53
C SER A 72 11.03 19.61 -5.90
N GLU A 73 11.65 18.96 -6.87
CA GLU A 73 11.77 19.46 -8.24
C GLU A 73 10.38 19.58 -8.91
N LEU A 74 9.57 18.52 -8.83
CA LEU A 74 8.23 18.48 -9.41
C LEU A 74 7.36 19.61 -8.84
N LEU A 75 7.27 19.74 -7.53
CA LEU A 75 6.41 20.75 -6.90
C LEU A 75 6.93 22.17 -7.12
N SER A 76 8.24 22.39 -7.18
CA SER A 76 8.81 23.71 -7.46
C SER A 76 8.51 24.17 -8.88
N GLN A 77 8.51 23.27 -9.85
CA GLN A 77 8.19 23.58 -11.25
C GLN A 77 6.77 24.16 -11.42
N TYR A 78 5.82 23.70 -10.58
CA TYR A 78 4.41 24.12 -10.67
C TYR A 78 3.95 25.07 -9.55
N GLN A 79 4.89 25.69 -8.82
CA GLN A 79 4.60 26.61 -7.71
C GLN A 79 3.69 27.77 -8.09
N THR A 80 3.85 28.31 -9.30
CA THR A 80 3.02 29.44 -9.79
C THR A 80 1.56 29.02 -9.93
N ILE A 81 1.29 27.80 -10.40
CA ILE A 81 -0.05 27.24 -10.53
C ILE A 81 -0.61 26.97 -9.12
N LEU A 82 0.15 26.27 -8.29
CA LEU A 82 -0.26 25.91 -6.93
C LEU A 82 -0.62 27.13 -6.08
N LYS A 83 0.15 28.24 -6.18
CA LYS A 83 -0.17 29.49 -5.46
C LYS A 83 -1.48 30.15 -5.88
N LYS A 84 -1.92 29.95 -7.11
CA LYS A 84 -3.17 30.53 -7.65
C LYS A 84 -4.41 29.70 -7.29
N ARG A 85 -4.22 28.44 -6.86
CA ARG A 85 -5.32 27.55 -6.49
C ARG A 85 -5.81 27.88 -5.07
N GLU A 86 -7.13 27.91 -4.86
CA GLU A 86 -7.70 28.09 -3.53
C GLU A 86 -7.32 26.93 -2.60
N SER A 87 -7.54 25.70 -3.03
CA SER A 87 -7.17 24.49 -2.31
C SER A 87 -7.21 23.28 -3.23
N LEU A 88 -6.38 22.29 -2.95
CA LEU A 88 -6.45 20.93 -3.49
C LEU A 88 -6.07 19.92 -2.40
N LEU A 89 -6.45 18.66 -2.59
CA LEU A 89 -6.03 17.55 -1.75
C LEU A 89 -4.88 16.81 -2.45
N LEU A 90 -3.68 16.85 -1.87
CA LEU A 90 -2.52 16.15 -2.38
C LEU A 90 -2.30 14.87 -1.59
N ILE A 91 -2.24 13.74 -2.30
CA ILE A 91 -2.01 12.42 -1.72
C ILE A 91 -0.62 11.94 -2.12
N SER A 92 0.27 11.82 -1.14
CA SER A 92 1.65 11.37 -1.33
C SER A 92 1.79 9.89 -0.95
N MET A 93 2.34 9.09 -1.85
CA MET A 93 2.74 7.70 -1.59
C MET A 93 4.26 7.54 -1.48
N ALA A 94 4.99 8.63 -1.20
CA ALA A 94 6.44 8.64 -1.10
C ALA A 94 6.92 8.12 0.25
N ALA A 95 7.68 7.03 0.23
CA ALA A 95 8.34 6.53 1.43
C ALA A 95 9.35 7.55 1.99
N GLY A 96 9.32 7.76 3.31
CA GLY A 96 10.29 8.63 3.99
C GLY A 96 10.00 10.13 3.93
N LEU A 97 9.01 10.62 3.17
CA LEU A 97 8.61 12.02 3.21
C LEU A 97 7.53 12.24 4.28
N THR A 98 7.84 13.07 5.28
CA THR A 98 6.89 13.45 6.33
C THR A 98 5.88 14.49 5.85
N LEU A 99 4.74 14.60 6.54
CA LEU A 99 3.74 15.66 6.30
C LEU A 99 4.36 17.06 6.45
N GLU A 100 5.24 17.25 7.44
CA GLU A 100 5.98 18.50 7.61
C GLU A 100 6.83 18.82 6.37
N LYS A 101 7.61 17.85 5.88
CA LYS A 101 8.43 18.03 4.68
C LYS A 101 7.57 18.31 3.45
N LEU A 102 6.47 17.59 3.27
CA LEU A 102 5.52 17.81 2.16
C LEU A 102 4.88 19.19 2.25
N ALA A 103 4.45 19.61 3.44
CA ALA A 103 3.90 20.94 3.68
C ALA A 103 4.89 22.06 3.39
N SER A 104 6.19 21.86 3.66
CA SER A 104 7.22 22.85 3.32
C SER A 104 7.44 23.05 1.81
N LEU A 105 6.95 22.12 0.97
CA LEU A 105 7.05 22.17 -0.48
C LEU A 105 5.79 22.75 -1.16
N LEU A 106 4.74 23.00 -0.39
CA LEU A 106 3.42 23.42 -0.89
C LEU A 106 2.97 24.74 -0.25
N PRO A 107 2.17 25.55 -0.95
CA PRO A 107 1.41 26.62 -0.32
C PRO A 107 0.49 26.09 0.78
N SER A 108 0.36 26.84 1.89
CA SER A 108 -0.27 26.37 3.13
C SER A 108 -1.77 26.08 3.03
N GLN A 109 -2.45 26.57 1.97
CA GLN A 109 -3.88 26.31 1.74
C GLN A 109 -4.17 24.89 1.24
N HIS A 110 -3.15 24.13 0.81
CA HIS A 110 -3.34 22.78 0.30
C HIS A 110 -3.32 21.76 1.42
N ARG A 111 -4.16 20.74 1.30
CA ARG A 111 -4.33 19.64 2.26
C ARG A 111 -3.53 18.44 1.79
N ILE A 112 -2.98 17.70 2.73
CA ILE A 112 -2.06 16.60 2.40
C ILE A 112 -2.47 15.33 3.12
N ILE A 113 -2.54 14.23 2.38
CA ILE A 113 -2.60 12.89 2.93
C ILE A 113 -1.28 12.19 2.59
N ARG A 114 -0.56 11.76 3.62
CA ARG A 114 0.57 10.84 3.47
C ARG A 114 0.05 9.42 3.56
N MET A 115 0.25 8.61 2.53
CA MET A 115 -0.16 7.22 2.52
C MET A 115 1.02 6.28 2.27
N MET A 116 0.89 5.06 2.78
CA MET A 116 1.83 3.97 2.53
C MET A 116 1.06 2.72 2.15
N PRO A 117 0.92 2.46 0.85
CA PRO A 117 0.30 1.25 0.31
C PRO A 117 1.31 0.10 0.22
N ASN A 118 0.80 -1.12 0.03
CA ASN A 118 1.61 -2.28 -0.29
C ASN A 118 1.18 -2.93 -1.62
N THR A 119 2.01 -3.84 -2.14
CA THR A 119 1.85 -4.43 -3.47
C THR A 119 0.53 -5.20 -3.70
N PRO A 120 -0.08 -5.90 -2.72
CA PRO A 120 -1.38 -6.55 -2.91
C PRO A 120 -2.54 -5.59 -3.22
N ALA A 121 -2.37 -4.27 -3.09
CA ALA A 121 -3.36 -3.29 -3.56
C ALA A 121 -3.67 -3.44 -5.06
N SER A 122 -2.75 -3.98 -5.86
CA SER A 122 -2.96 -4.25 -7.29
C SER A 122 -4.09 -5.23 -7.59
N ILE A 123 -4.45 -6.07 -6.61
CA ILE A 123 -5.55 -7.03 -6.67
C ILE A 123 -6.67 -6.74 -5.66
N GLY A 124 -6.68 -5.54 -5.07
CA GLY A 124 -7.70 -5.15 -4.09
C GLY A 124 -7.52 -5.75 -2.68
N GLN A 125 -6.36 -6.33 -2.39
CA GLN A 125 -6.04 -6.98 -1.11
C GLN A 125 -4.87 -6.29 -0.39
N GLY A 126 -4.73 -4.99 -0.64
CA GLY A 126 -3.67 -4.19 -0.02
C GLY A 126 -3.97 -3.80 1.43
N VAL A 127 -2.92 -3.33 2.10
CA VAL A 127 -3.03 -2.52 3.32
C VAL A 127 -2.48 -1.14 3.01
N ILE A 128 -3.28 -0.12 3.26
CA ILE A 128 -2.93 1.27 3.02
C ILE A 128 -3.02 2.02 4.33
N SER A 129 -1.88 2.27 4.95
CA SER A 129 -1.80 3.16 6.11
C SER A 129 -1.74 4.61 5.64
N TYR A 130 -2.45 5.52 6.30
CA TYR A 130 -2.42 6.93 5.93
C TYR A 130 -2.49 7.85 7.16
N ALA A 131 -1.99 9.08 6.98
CA ALA A 131 -2.04 10.15 7.96
C ALA A 131 -2.44 11.46 7.27
N LEU A 132 -3.17 12.29 7.99
CA LEU A 132 -3.71 13.56 7.52
C LEU A 132 -2.85 14.73 8.01
N SER A 133 -2.67 15.76 7.17
CA SER A 133 -2.15 17.04 7.65
C SER A 133 -3.19 17.76 8.53
N SER A 134 -2.72 18.66 9.39
CA SER A 134 -3.57 19.32 10.39
C SER A 134 -4.69 20.19 9.80
N ASN A 135 -4.59 20.58 8.54
CA ASN A 135 -5.59 21.34 7.79
C ASN A 135 -6.54 20.47 6.95
N CYS A 136 -6.41 19.14 7.00
CA CYS A 136 -7.39 18.21 6.44
C CYS A 136 -8.68 18.25 7.27
N ARG A 137 -9.80 18.01 6.60
CA ARG A 137 -11.13 17.91 7.18
C ARG A 137 -11.59 16.45 7.21
N ALA A 138 -12.66 16.17 7.93
CA ALA A 138 -13.26 14.83 7.98
C ALA A 138 -13.65 14.34 6.56
N GLU A 139 -14.18 15.24 5.74
CA GLU A 139 -14.59 14.95 4.37
C GLU A 139 -13.43 14.52 3.48
N ASP A 140 -12.20 14.97 3.78
CA ASP A 140 -11.00 14.55 3.04
C ASP A 140 -10.64 13.09 3.32
N SER A 141 -10.75 12.64 4.57
CA SER A 141 -10.57 11.25 4.96
C SER A 141 -11.67 10.36 4.37
N GLU A 142 -12.93 10.80 4.43
CA GLU A 142 -14.05 10.07 3.84
C GLU A 142 -13.90 9.93 2.33
N LEU A 143 -13.55 11.03 1.63
CA LEU A 143 -13.28 11.00 0.19
C LEU A 143 -12.12 10.05 -0.14
N PHE A 144 -11.01 10.13 0.59
CA PHE A 144 -9.87 9.22 0.42
C PHE A 144 -10.29 7.76 0.56
N CYS A 145 -11.07 7.43 1.58
CA CYS A 145 -11.59 6.09 1.81
C CYS A 145 -12.54 5.62 0.68
N GLN A 146 -13.41 6.50 0.20
CA GLN A 146 -14.30 6.19 -0.94
C GLN A 146 -13.51 5.91 -2.22
N LEU A 147 -12.48 6.72 -2.50
CA LEU A 147 -11.65 6.57 -3.70
C LEU A 147 -10.89 5.24 -3.70
N LEU A 148 -10.42 4.79 -2.56
CA LEU A 148 -9.55 3.62 -2.43
C LEU A 148 -10.25 2.37 -1.88
N THR A 149 -11.57 2.37 -1.78
CA THR A 149 -12.36 1.22 -1.27
C THR A 149 -12.10 -0.10 -2.00
N LYS A 150 -11.57 -0.05 -3.25
CA LYS A 150 -11.20 -1.22 -4.05
C LYS A 150 -9.72 -1.59 -3.96
N ALA A 151 -8.93 -0.88 -3.14
CA ALA A 151 -7.50 -1.16 -3.00
C ALA A 151 -7.18 -2.13 -1.84
N GLY A 152 -8.09 -2.27 -0.86
CA GLY A 152 -7.93 -3.14 0.31
C GLY A 152 -8.31 -2.46 1.61
N LEU A 153 -7.65 -2.83 2.71
CA LEU A 153 -7.84 -2.26 4.03
C LEU A 153 -7.18 -0.88 4.15
N LEU A 154 -7.96 0.12 4.53
CA LEU A 154 -7.49 1.48 4.78
C LEU A 154 -7.40 1.72 6.28
N VAL A 155 -6.25 2.19 6.76
CA VAL A 155 -5.99 2.38 8.20
C VAL A 155 -5.46 3.79 8.43
N GLU A 156 -6.28 4.65 9.05
CA GLU A 156 -5.83 5.96 9.49
C GLU A 156 -4.95 5.83 10.74
N LEU A 157 -3.81 6.51 10.72
CA LEU A 157 -2.84 6.48 11.81
C LEU A 157 -2.31 7.90 12.09
N GLY A 158 -1.92 8.14 13.33
CA GLY A 158 -1.03 9.26 13.60
C GLY A 158 0.28 9.11 12.80
N GLU A 159 0.80 10.19 12.22
CA GLU A 159 1.95 10.14 11.31
C GLU A 159 3.15 9.38 11.89
N GLY A 160 3.40 9.51 13.20
CA GLY A 160 4.49 8.82 13.89
C GLY A 160 4.46 7.29 13.79
N LEU A 161 3.30 6.70 13.43
CA LEU A 161 3.10 5.27 13.28
C LEU A 161 3.23 4.77 11.83
N ILE A 162 3.28 5.66 10.84
CA ILE A 162 3.38 5.28 9.41
C ILE A 162 4.63 4.45 9.12
N ASP A 163 5.77 4.78 9.76
CA ASP A 163 7.00 4.01 9.55
C ASP A 163 6.94 2.60 10.18
N ALA A 164 6.23 2.46 11.30
CA ALA A 164 5.97 1.14 11.91
C ALA A 164 5.02 0.31 11.03
N ALA A 165 3.95 0.91 10.54
CA ALA A 165 3.04 0.29 9.59
C ALA A 165 3.75 -0.10 8.29
N THR A 166 4.71 0.69 7.81
CA THR A 166 5.56 0.36 6.67
C THR A 166 6.38 -0.89 6.93
N GLY A 167 7.01 -0.99 8.11
CA GLY A 167 7.79 -2.18 8.51
C GLY A 167 6.93 -3.45 8.56
N LEU A 168 5.69 -3.34 9.05
CA LEU A 168 4.75 -4.44 9.17
C LEU A 168 4.07 -4.77 7.84
N ALA A 169 3.32 -3.83 7.27
CA ALA A 169 2.44 -4.07 6.13
C ALA A 169 3.08 -3.72 4.78
N GLY A 170 3.92 -2.70 4.73
CA GLY A 170 4.65 -2.33 3.52
C GLY A 170 5.68 -3.38 3.12
N CYS A 171 6.46 -3.87 4.08
CA CYS A 171 7.49 -4.91 3.87
C CYS A 171 6.94 -6.34 4.01
N GLY A 172 5.84 -6.52 4.74
CA GLY A 172 5.23 -7.80 5.07
C GLY A 172 5.01 -8.75 3.89
N PRO A 173 4.54 -8.30 2.72
CA PRO A 173 4.36 -9.19 1.57
C PRO A 173 5.63 -9.98 1.21
N ALA A 174 6.82 -9.37 1.29
CA ALA A 174 8.07 -10.07 1.02
C ALA A 174 8.34 -11.21 2.04
N PHE A 175 8.02 -10.99 3.30
CA PHE A 175 8.16 -12.01 4.35
C PHE A 175 7.19 -13.17 4.15
N VAL A 176 5.96 -12.84 3.74
CA VAL A 176 4.93 -13.84 3.41
C VAL A 176 5.32 -14.65 2.17
N TYR A 177 5.93 -14.02 1.15
CA TYR A 177 6.40 -14.76 -0.03
C TYR A 177 7.50 -15.76 0.32
N LEU A 178 8.44 -15.41 1.21
CA LEU A 178 9.44 -16.36 1.73
C LEU A 178 8.78 -17.53 2.47
N PHE A 179 7.74 -17.28 3.26
CA PHE A 179 7.01 -18.32 3.97
C PHE A 179 6.24 -19.24 3.00
N ILE A 180 5.58 -18.69 1.99
CA ILE A 180 4.89 -19.47 0.94
C ILE A 180 5.88 -20.36 0.19
N GLU A 181 7.05 -19.81 -0.19
CA GLU A 181 8.10 -20.55 -0.89
C GLU A 181 8.62 -21.71 -0.03
N ALA A 182 8.89 -21.46 1.26
CA ALA A 182 9.34 -22.50 2.19
C ALA A 182 8.29 -23.62 2.38
N LEU A 183 7.00 -23.28 2.48
CA LEU A 183 5.92 -24.27 2.52
C LEU A 183 5.86 -25.11 1.24
N ALA A 184 6.01 -24.46 0.07
CA ALA A 184 5.99 -25.16 -1.21
C ALA A 184 7.22 -26.10 -1.35
N ASP A 185 8.41 -25.66 -0.91
CA ASP A 185 9.61 -26.48 -0.91
C ASP A 185 9.47 -27.71 0.00
N ALA A 186 8.92 -27.54 1.19
CA ALA A 186 8.61 -28.65 2.09
C ALA A 186 7.58 -29.62 1.47
N GLY A 187 6.57 -29.10 0.75
CA GLY A 187 5.63 -29.92 -0.01
C GLY A 187 6.33 -30.79 -1.06
N VAL A 188 7.27 -30.21 -1.80
CA VAL A 188 8.08 -30.96 -2.79
C VAL A 188 8.96 -31.99 -2.11
N GLN A 189 9.61 -31.64 -1.01
CA GLN A 189 10.43 -32.56 -0.22
C GLN A 189 9.64 -33.79 0.27
N THR A 190 8.34 -33.62 0.50
CA THR A 190 7.43 -34.71 0.92
C THR A 190 6.71 -35.40 -0.24
N GLY A 191 7.06 -35.09 -1.49
CA GLY A 191 6.59 -35.81 -2.69
C GLY A 191 5.49 -35.11 -3.50
N LEU A 192 5.08 -33.90 -3.16
CA LEU A 192 4.10 -33.14 -3.97
C LEU A 192 4.76 -32.58 -5.24
N PRO A 193 4.05 -32.56 -6.39
CA PRO A 193 4.50 -31.81 -7.55
C PRO A 193 4.67 -30.32 -7.24
N ARG A 194 5.70 -29.66 -7.76
CA ARG A 194 6.04 -28.25 -7.48
C ARG A 194 4.86 -27.28 -7.66
N GLU A 195 4.18 -27.40 -8.80
CA GLU A 195 3.05 -26.51 -9.11
C GLU A 195 1.90 -26.68 -8.12
N THR A 196 1.59 -27.91 -7.73
CA THR A 196 0.57 -28.24 -6.74
C THR A 196 0.95 -27.70 -5.36
N ALA A 197 2.20 -27.95 -4.93
CA ALA A 197 2.71 -27.48 -3.64
C ALA A 197 2.65 -25.95 -3.52
N LEU A 198 3.02 -25.22 -4.58
CA LEU A 198 2.94 -23.76 -4.60
C LEU A 198 1.51 -23.22 -4.48
N LYS A 199 0.57 -23.80 -5.23
CA LYS A 199 -0.85 -23.42 -5.17
C LYS A 199 -1.43 -23.68 -3.78
N MET A 200 -1.15 -24.86 -3.20
CA MET A 200 -1.60 -25.22 -1.86
C MET A 200 -1.02 -24.30 -0.78
N ALA A 201 0.27 -24.02 -0.83
CA ALA A 201 0.95 -23.12 0.11
C ALA A 201 0.36 -21.70 0.08
N ALA A 202 0.21 -21.13 -1.12
CA ALA A 202 -0.39 -19.81 -1.30
C ALA A 202 -1.83 -19.76 -0.78
N GLN A 203 -2.68 -20.73 -1.14
CA GLN A 203 -4.07 -20.79 -0.69
C GLN A 203 -4.19 -20.99 0.82
N THR A 204 -3.30 -21.77 1.42
CA THR A 204 -3.25 -21.96 2.89
C THR A 204 -3.01 -20.66 3.63
N VAL A 205 -2.06 -19.83 3.15
CA VAL A 205 -1.76 -18.52 3.75
C VAL A 205 -2.93 -17.56 3.58
N VAL A 206 -3.55 -17.52 2.39
CA VAL A 206 -4.74 -16.70 2.14
C VAL A 206 -5.88 -17.11 3.07
N GLY A 207 -6.20 -18.40 3.16
CA GLY A 207 -7.29 -18.91 4.00
C GLY A 207 -7.06 -18.65 5.48
N ALA A 208 -5.85 -18.87 5.98
CA ALA A 208 -5.52 -18.60 7.37
C ALA A 208 -5.63 -17.10 7.73
N GLY A 209 -5.16 -16.20 6.85
CA GLY A 209 -5.29 -14.75 7.04
C GLY A 209 -6.75 -14.31 7.01
N GLN A 210 -7.52 -14.79 6.06
CA GLN A 210 -8.96 -14.51 5.93
C GLN A 210 -9.73 -14.96 7.19
N LEU A 211 -9.45 -16.16 7.68
CA LEU A 211 -10.11 -16.70 8.88
C LEU A 211 -9.83 -15.85 10.13
N VAL A 212 -8.62 -15.31 10.28
CA VAL A 212 -8.30 -14.37 11.37
C VAL A 212 -9.14 -13.09 11.25
N LEU A 213 -9.26 -12.53 10.05
CA LEU A 213 -10.02 -11.29 9.82
C LEU A 213 -11.52 -11.48 10.05
N GLU A 214 -12.09 -12.59 9.57
CA GLU A 214 -13.54 -12.85 9.66
C GLU A 214 -13.99 -13.29 11.05
N SER A 215 -13.22 -14.20 11.68
CA SER A 215 -13.58 -14.72 13.00
C SER A 215 -13.28 -13.75 14.14
N GLN A 216 -12.38 -12.79 13.92
CA GLN A 216 -11.83 -11.89 14.94
C GLN A 216 -11.23 -12.62 16.16
N GLN A 217 -10.94 -13.92 16.04
CA GLN A 217 -10.33 -14.71 17.08
C GLN A 217 -8.82 -14.46 17.11
N HIS A 218 -8.25 -14.56 18.32
CA HIS A 218 -6.80 -14.51 18.48
C HIS A 218 -6.14 -15.67 17.71
N PRO A 219 -5.07 -15.43 16.93
CA PRO A 219 -4.41 -16.48 16.14
C PRO A 219 -3.97 -17.70 16.94
N GLY A 220 -3.65 -17.53 18.23
CA GLY A 220 -3.35 -18.64 19.15
C GLY A 220 -4.52 -19.60 19.32
N VAL A 221 -5.74 -19.08 19.43
CA VAL A 221 -6.97 -19.91 19.54
C VAL A 221 -7.19 -20.71 18.25
N LEU A 222 -7.08 -20.05 17.10
CA LEU A 222 -7.22 -20.71 15.79
C LEU A 222 -6.15 -21.80 15.59
N LYS A 223 -4.91 -21.54 16.02
CA LYS A 223 -3.82 -22.52 16.00
C LYS A 223 -4.17 -23.74 16.88
N ASP A 224 -4.68 -23.52 18.07
CA ASP A 224 -5.02 -24.61 18.99
C ASP A 224 -6.16 -25.49 18.46
N GLN A 225 -7.15 -24.91 17.76
CA GLN A 225 -8.25 -25.63 17.12
C GLN A 225 -7.81 -26.64 16.06
N VAL A 226 -6.65 -26.42 15.42
CA VAL A 226 -6.09 -27.34 14.41
C VAL A 226 -4.99 -28.26 14.97
N CYS A 227 -4.66 -28.13 16.25
CA CYS A 227 -3.64 -28.92 16.94
C CYS A 227 -4.26 -30.03 17.81
N SER A 228 -4.53 -31.19 17.23
CA SER A 228 -4.98 -32.34 18.01
C SER A 228 -3.83 -32.94 18.86
N PRO A 229 -4.15 -33.55 20.04
CA PRO A 229 -3.14 -34.21 20.87
C PRO A 229 -2.37 -35.29 20.11
N GLY A 230 -1.02 -35.18 20.09
CA GLY A 230 -0.15 -36.11 19.37
C GLY A 230 -0.24 -36.04 17.84
N GLY A 231 -0.96 -35.05 17.27
CA GLY A 231 -1.20 -34.94 15.84
C GLY A 231 -0.01 -34.34 15.05
N SER A 232 -0.10 -34.41 13.72
CA SER A 232 0.93 -33.89 12.81
C SER A 232 1.10 -32.37 12.95
N THR A 233 0.00 -31.63 13.15
CA THR A 233 0.03 -30.17 13.25
C THR A 233 0.85 -29.72 14.46
N ILE A 234 0.62 -30.30 15.65
CA ILE A 234 1.37 -29.90 16.84
C ILE A 234 2.85 -30.28 16.74
N ALA A 235 3.21 -31.37 16.06
CA ALA A 235 4.60 -31.72 15.80
C ALA A 235 5.29 -30.68 14.90
N GLY A 236 4.62 -30.21 13.85
CA GLY A 236 5.10 -29.12 12.99
C GLY A 236 5.25 -27.80 13.74
N VAL A 237 4.26 -27.44 14.56
CA VAL A 237 4.31 -26.23 15.43
C VAL A 237 5.50 -26.30 16.39
N ALA A 238 5.72 -27.44 17.05
CA ALA A 238 6.86 -27.63 17.94
C ALA A 238 8.21 -27.42 17.22
N SER A 239 8.34 -27.88 15.99
CA SER A 239 9.53 -27.63 15.16
C SER A 239 9.74 -26.16 14.89
N LEU A 240 8.70 -25.39 14.50
CA LEU A 240 8.80 -23.95 14.26
C LEU A 240 9.21 -23.19 15.53
N GLU A 241 8.65 -23.55 16.68
CA GLU A 241 8.99 -22.92 17.98
C GLU A 241 10.44 -23.24 18.38
N ALA A 242 10.91 -24.48 18.18
CA ALA A 242 12.30 -24.87 18.46
C ALA A 242 13.33 -24.08 17.63
N HIS A 243 12.94 -23.61 16.44
CA HIS A 243 13.78 -22.77 15.55
C HIS A 243 13.51 -21.28 15.69
N ALA A 244 12.90 -20.84 16.79
CA ALA A 244 12.65 -19.42 17.10
C ALA A 244 11.89 -18.65 16.01
N PHE A 245 10.95 -19.29 15.32
CA PHE A 245 10.19 -18.71 14.21
C PHE A 245 9.58 -17.34 14.56
N ARG A 246 8.91 -17.24 15.72
CA ARG A 246 8.28 -15.99 16.18
C ARG A 246 9.30 -14.88 16.36
N GLY A 247 10.42 -15.16 17.02
CA GLY A 247 11.50 -14.21 17.25
C GLY A 247 12.09 -13.69 15.94
N THR A 248 12.28 -14.60 14.97
CA THR A 248 12.81 -14.26 13.63
C THR A 248 11.87 -13.30 12.87
N VAL A 249 10.55 -13.57 12.89
CA VAL A 249 9.57 -12.69 12.24
C VAL A 249 9.51 -11.33 12.92
N MET A 250 9.51 -11.26 14.25
CA MET A 250 9.52 -10.01 15.01
C MET A 250 10.78 -9.19 14.73
N ASP A 251 11.95 -9.82 14.62
CA ASP A 251 13.22 -9.17 14.29
C ASP A 251 13.21 -8.61 12.86
N ALA A 252 12.67 -9.36 11.90
CA ALA A 252 12.53 -8.91 10.52
C ALA A 252 11.72 -7.61 10.41
N VAL A 253 10.54 -7.55 11.06
CA VAL A 253 9.69 -6.35 11.10
C VAL A 253 10.41 -5.19 11.80
N THR A 254 11.10 -5.46 12.93
CA THR A 254 11.84 -4.45 13.68
C THR A 254 12.99 -3.86 12.85
N LYS A 255 13.72 -4.68 12.12
CA LYS A 255 14.81 -4.23 11.23
C LYS A 255 14.27 -3.42 10.06
N ALA A 256 13.16 -3.85 9.45
CA ALA A 256 12.49 -3.09 8.39
C ALA A 256 12.05 -1.70 8.88
N TYR A 257 11.40 -1.62 10.04
CA TYR A 257 11.03 -0.35 10.69
C TYR A 257 12.24 0.56 10.92
N LYS A 258 13.30 0.04 11.54
CA LYS A 258 14.53 0.82 11.80
C LYS A 258 15.16 1.33 10.50
N ARG A 259 15.11 0.56 9.42
CA ARG A 259 15.61 1.00 8.11
C ARG A 259 14.73 2.07 7.49
N THR A 260 13.41 1.93 7.56
CA THR A 260 12.44 2.92 7.06
C THR A 260 12.69 4.28 7.69
N LYS A 261 12.87 4.35 9.01
CA LYS A 261 13.21 5.61 9.72
C LYS A 261 14.51 6.27 9.26
N LYS A 262 15.45 5.49 8.72
CA LYS A 262 16.72 6.04 8.20
C LYS A 262 16.60 6.57 6.77
N LEU A 263 15.60 6.11 6.00
CA LEU A 263 15.37 6.58 4.63
C LEU A 263 14.67 7.94 4.59
N GLY A 264 14.00 8.34 5.66
CA GLY A 264 13.34 9.64 5.80
C GLY A 264 14.20 10.75 6.39
N LYS A 265 15.46 10.45 6.69
CA LYS A 265 16.48 11.41 7.12
C LYS A 265 17.43 11.72 5.97
#